data_564ada476e34c35971bef40e21b7fcef
#
_entry.id   564ada476e34c35971bef40e21b7fcef
#
_cell.length_a   1.000
_cell.length_b   1.000
_cell.length_c   1.000
_cell.angle_alpha   90.00
_cell.angle_beta   90.00
_cell.angle_gamma   90.00
#
_symmetry.space_group_name_H-M   'P 1'
#
loop_
_entity.id
_entity.type
_entity.pdbx_description
1 polymer ?
#
loop_
_entity_poly.entity_id
_entity_poly.type
_entity_poly.pdbx_seq_one_letter_code
_entity_poly.pdbx_strand_id
1 'polypeptide(L)'
;KAQTASYDDSGISGHAHCFILEEGDYHFYVGTDVRHAVKTYTCTQNGTLVISSHQQALAPVEAFERIKPVQTADGYEPQMEAVPLSRVDEVQRRLENLPKEIPFTGDRGIRLCDVRKGTHTMEEFIAQMIMISPA
;
A
#
# COMPACT_ATOMS: atom_id res chain seq x y z
N LYS A 1 -16.05 -7.01 3.70
CA LYS A 1 -15.76 -5.57 3.88
C LYS A 1 -15.50 -4.98 2.50
N ALA A 2 -16.34 -4.05 2.04
CA ALA A 2 -16.03 -3.28 0.84
C ALA A 2 -14.90 -2.31 1.19
N GLN A 3 -13.81 -2.33 0.41
CA GLN A 3 -12.73 -1.36 0.52
C GLN A 3 -13.07 -0.20 -0.41
N THR A 4 -13.30 0.97 0.15
CA THR A 4 -13.63 2.19 -0.59
C THR A 4 -12.44 3.13 -0.76
N ALA A 5 -11.33 2.85 -0.09
CA ALA A 5 -10.11 3.65 -0.18
C ALA A 5 -9.39 3.48 -1.52
N SER A 6 -8.91 4.57 -2.08
CA SER A 6 -8.04 4.62 -3.26
C SER A 6 -6.58 4.49 -2.83
N TYR A 7 -5.72 3.90 -3.67
CA TYR A 7 -4.28 3.88 -3.44
C TYR A 7 -3.58 4.90 -4.32
N ASP A 8 -2.86 5.84 -3.71
CA ASP A 8 -2.05 6.84 -4.39
C ASP A 8 -0.56 6.55 -4.20
N ASP A 9 0.05 5.82 -5.12
CA ASP A 9 1.48 5.52 -5.02
C ASP A 9 2.36 6.68 -5.48
N SER A 10 1.92 7.43 -6.48
CA SER A 10 2.68 8.55 -7.04
C SER A 10 2.65 9.81 -6.17
N GLY A 11 1.62 9.98 -5.37
CA GLY A 11 1.41 11.19 -4.56
C GLY A 11 0.70 12.31 -5.29
N ILE A 12 -0.04 12.02 -6.36
CA ILE A 12 -0.78 13.03 -7.13
C ILE A 12 -1.90 13.69 -6.31
N SER A 13 -2.42 12.99 -5.29
CA SER A 13 -3.36 13.53 -4.31
C SER A 13 -2.70 14.31 -3.18
N GLY A 14 -1.36 14.36 -3.13
CA GLY A 14 -0.57 14.90 -2.03
C GLY A 14 -0.18 13.87 -0.95
N HIS A 15 -0.61 12.61 -1.07
CA HIS A 15 -0.39 11.53 -0.10
C HIS A 15 0.26 10.31 -0.76
N ALA A 16 1.56 10.43 -1.11
CA ALA A 16 2.29 9.37 -1.81
C ALA A 16 2.30 8.05 -1.01
N HIS A 17 2.23 6.93 -1.73
CA HIS A 17 2.25 5.55 -1.20
C HIS A 17 1.26 5.27 -0.06
N CYS A 18 0.10 5.88 -0.12
CA CYS A 18 -0.95 5.75 0.88
C CYS A 18 -2.26 5.18 0.31
N PHE A 19 -2.98 4.42 1.13
CA PHE A 19 -4.42 4.27 0.94
C PHE A 19 -5.12 5.47 1.53
N ILE A 20 -5.94 6.12 0.73
CA ILE A 20 -6.67 7.34 1.09
C ILE A 20 -8.16 7.17 0.89
N LEU A 21 -8.95 7.84 1.72
CA LEU A 21 -10.36 8.10 1.50
C LEU A 21 -10.48 9.59 1.16
N GLU A 22 -10.81 9.87 -0.08
CA GLU A 22 -10.87 11.24 -0.59
C GLU A 22 -12.06 12.00 -0.01
N GLU A 23 -11.97 13.31 -0.02
CA GLU A 23 -13.09 14.20 0.32
C GLU A 23 -14.25 14.01 -0.67
N GLY A 24 -15.48 13.99 -0.16
CA GLY A 24 -16.67 13.90 -0.99
C GLY A 24 -17.79 13.06 -0.38
N ASP A 25 -18.84 12.89 -1.15
CA ASP A 25 -20.00 12.08 -0.80
C ASP A 25 -19.86 10.65 -1.33
N TYR A 26 -19.93 9.69 -0.40
CA TYR A 26 -19.92 8.26 -0.68
C TYR A 26 -21.36 7.73 -0.63
N HIS A 27 -21.88 7.34 -1.77
CA HIS A 27 -23.24 6.82 -1.90
C HIS A 27 -23.25 5.30 -1.87
N PHE A 28 -24.02 4.74 -0.97
CA PHE A 28 -24.20 3.29 -0.83
C PHE A 28 -25.53 2.87 -1.44
N TYR A 29 -25.45 1.88 -2.30
CA TYR A 29 -26.59 1.31 -3.00
C TYR A 29 -26.77 -0.15 -2.60
N VAL A 30 -28.00 -0.57 -2.40
CA VAL A 30 -28.36 -1.97 -2.11
C VAL A 30 -29.38 -2.44 -3.13
N GLY A 31 -29.16 -3.63 -3.68
CA GLY A 31 -30.05 -4.22 -4.67
C GLY A 31 -29.63 -5.64 -5.03
N THR A 32 -30.46 -6.30 -5.82
CA THR A 32 -30.18 -7.64 -6.34
C THR A 32 -29.16 -7.65 -7.47
N ASP A 33 -29.06 -6.54 -8.17
CA ASP A 33 -28.11 -6.27 -9.25
C ASP A 33 -27.87 -4.76 -9.40
N VAL A 34 -26.91 -4.36 -10.24
CA VAL A 34 -26.52 -2.95 -10.45
C VAL A 34 -27.67 -2.08 -10.96
N ARG A 35 -28.60 -2.64 -11.75
CA ARG A 35 -29.72 -1.88 -12.35
C ARG A 35 -30.87 -1.66 -11.37
N HIS A 36 -31.02 -2.56 -10.38
CA HIS A 36 -32.07 -2.52 -9.37
C HIS A 36 -31.54 -2.03 -8.01
N ALA A 37 -30.31 -1.56 -7.97
CA ALA A 37 -29.73 -1.02 -6.74
C ALA A 37 -30.34 0.36 -6.41
N VAL A 38 -30.80 0.50 -5.18
CA VAL A 38 -31.40 1.75 -4.65
C VAL A 38 -30.43 2.39 -3.67
N LYS A 39 -30.23 3.68 -3.78
CA LYS A 39 -29.42 4.44 -2.83
C LYS A 39 -30.05 4.41 -1.44
N THR A 40 -29.34 3.80 -0.49
CA THR A 40 -29.82 3.60 0.88
C THR A 40 -29.15 4.53 1.88
N TYR A 41 -27.92 4.93 1.61
CA TYR A 41 -27.16 5.75 2.55
C TYR A 41 -26.15 6.62 1.81
N THR A 42 -25.86 7.79 2.38
CA THR A 42 -24.77 8.68 1.95
C THR A 42 -23.91 9.00 3.17
N CYS A 43 -22.60 8.86 3.00
CA CYS A 43 -21.60 9.27 3.98
C CYS A 43 -20.77 10.40 3.38
N THR A 44 -20.69 11.53 4.05
CA THR A 44 -19.85 12.65 3.64
C THR A 44 -18.51 12.58 4.37
N GLN A 45 -17.41 12.54 3.62
CA GLN A 45 -16.06 12.66 4.12
C GLN A 45 -15.56 14.09 3.99
N ASN A 46 -15.27 14.74 5.11
CA ASN A 46 -14.75 16.10 5.15
C ASN A 46 -13.21 16.07 5.13
N GLY A 47 -12.61 16.32 3.97
CA GLY A 47 -11.17 16.26 3.76
C GLY A 47 -10.64 14.85 3.55
N THR A 48 -9.46 14.74 2.94
CA THR A 48 -8.82 13.46 2.64
C THR A 48 -8.30 12.80 3.91
N LEU A 49 -8.67 11.53 4.12
CA LEU A 49 -8.22 10.71 5.23
C LEU A 49 -7.19 9.68 4.76
N VAL A 50 -6.00 9.70 5.35
CA VAL A 50 -4.99 8.64 5.15
C VAL A 50 -5.35 7.43 6.01
N ILE A 51 -5.62 6.30 5.36
CA ILE A 51 -6.00 5.04 6.01
C ILE A 51 -4.75 4.26 6.43
N SER A 52 -3.77 4.16 5.52
CA SER A 52 -2.48 3.50 5.78
C SER A 52 -1.41 3.99 4.83
N SER A 53 -0.17 4.00 5.30
CA SER A 53 1.03 4.29 4.52
C SER A 53 1.81 3.02 4.22
N HIS A 54 2.41 2.96 3.04
CA HIS A 54 3.18 1.84 2.53
C HIS A 54 4.49 2.32 1.89
N GLN A 55 5.24 1.42 1.30
CA GLN A 55 6.39 1.78 0.48
C GLN A 55 5.95 2.05 -0.96
N GLN A 56 6.53 3.06 -1.60
CA GLN A 56 6.29 3.36 -3.01
C GLN A 56 6.80 2.20 -3.87
N ALA A 57 5.98 1.69 -4.78
CA ALA A 57 6.31 0.52 -5.60
C ALA A 57 5.89 0.66 -7.08
N LEU A 58 4.82 1.38 -7.37
CA LEU A 58 4.16 1.43 -8.68
C LEU A 58 4.16 2.83 -9.30
N ALA A 59 4.80 3.80 -8.66
CA ALA A 59 4.90 5.14 -9.24
C ALA A 59 5.71 5.10 -10.55
N PRO A 60 5.33 5.90 -11.55
CA PRO A 60 5.99 5.88 -12.84
C PRO A 60 7.43 6.34 -12.76
N VAL A 61 8.29 5.76 -13.61
CA VAL A 61 9.69 6.18 -13.78
C VAL A 61 9.86 7.09 -15.00
N GLU A 62 8.91 7.06 -15.93
CA GLU A 62 8.88 7.91 -17.11
C GLU A 62 7.74 8.92 -17.00
N ALA A 63 7.98 10.13 -17.48
CA ALA A 63 7.00 11.21 -17.40
C ALA A 63 5.79 10.94 -18.30
N PHE A 64 4.59 11.06 -17.74
CA PHE A 64 3.34 11.04 -18.48
C PHE A 64 2.28 11.91 -17.78
N GLU A 65 1.22 12.19 -18.50
CA GLU A 65 0.08 12.93 -17.99
C GLU A 65 -1.16 12.04 -17.98
N ARG A 66 -1.98 12.17 -16.95
CA ARG A 66 -3.30 11.54 -16.88
C ARG A 66 -4.39 12.53 -17.24
N ILE A 67 -5.50 11.99 -17.70
CA ILE A 67 -6.72 12.79 -17.93
C ILE A 67 -7.46 12.91 -16.59
N LYS A 68 -7.78 14.14 -16.21
CA LYS A 68 -8.59 14.47 -15.05
C LYS A 68 -9.87 15.16 -15.49
N PRO A 69 -11.06 14.71 -15.07
CA PRO A 69 -12.29 15.43 -15.31
C PRO A 69 -12.33 16.68 -14.43
N VAL A 70 -12.54 17.83 -15.05
CA VAL A 70 -12.73 19.10 -14.33
C VAL A 70 -14.15 19.57 -14.57
N GLN A 71 -14.86 19.87 -13.49
CA GLN A 71 -16.23 20.37 -13.57
C GLN A 71 -16.26 21.79 -14.09
N THR A 72 -17.08 22.02 -15.13
CA THR A 72 -17.35 23.32 -15.73
C THR A 72 -18.85 23.66 -15.59
N ALA A 73 -19.25 24.84 -16.02
CA ALA A 73 -20.66 25.22 -15.98
C ALA A 73 -21.56 24.32 -16.87
N ASP A 74 -20.97 23.77 -17.93
CA ASP A 74 -21.68 22.95 -18.94
C ASP A 74 -21.46 21.44 -18.77
N GLY A 75 -20.78 21.02 -17.71
CA GLY A 75 -20.50 19.60 -17.42
C GLY A 75 -19.06 19.34 -16.99
N TYR A 76 -18.41 18.32 -17.59
CA TYR A 76 -17.03 17.96 -17.31
C TYR A 76 -16.17 18.07 -18.56
N GLU A 77 -15.01 18.69 -18.42
CA GLU A 77 -14.00 18.77 -19.45
C GLU A 77 -12.74 17.97 -19.05
N PRO A 78 -12.07 17.28 -20.00
CA PRO A 78 -10.83 16.60 -19.74
C PRO A 78 -9.68 17.61 -19.62
N GLN A 79 -8.95 17.53 -18.53
CA GLN A 79 -7.70 18.27 -18.31
C GLN A 79 -6.54 17.29 -18.16
N MET A 80 -5.38 17.64 -18.73
CA MET A 80 -4.16 16.87 -18.54
C MET A 80 -3.49 17.27 -17.24
N GLU A 81 -3.06 16.30 -16.45
CA GLU A 81 -2.40 16.49 -15.17
C GLU A 81 -1.14 15.62 -15.11
N ALA A 82 0.02 16.24 -14.90
CA ALA A 82 1.29 15.52 -14.80
C ALA A 82 1.30 14.59 -13.56
N VAL A 83 1.71 13.35 -13.77
CA VAL A 83 1.82 12.37 -12.68
C VAL A 83 3.21 12.45 -12.05
N PRO A 84 3.32 12.57 -10.71
CA PRO A 84 4.59 12.59 -10.02
C PRO A 84 5.39 11.30 -10.27
N LEU A 85 6.69 11.46 -10.53
CA LEU A 85 7.59 10.32 -10.76
C LEU A 85 8.00 9.64 -9.46
N SER A 86 8.43 8.39 -9.60
CA SER A 86 9.05 7.64 -8.50
C SER A 86 10.30 8.38 -8.00
N ARG A 87 10.43 8.45 -6.67
CA ARG A 87 11.61 8.99 -5.98
C ARG A 87 12.39 7.90 -5.25
N VAL A 88 12.09 6.65 -5.56
CA VAL A 88 12.71 5.49 -4.90
C VAL A 88 14.03 5.18 -5.57
N ASP A 89 15.11 5.17 -4.80
CA ASP A 89 16.35 4.53 -5.20
C ASP A 89 16.23 3.02 -4.94
N GLU A 90 16.03 2.25 -6.01
CA GLU A 90 15.83 0.79 -5.95
C GLU A 90 17.07 0.07 -5.41
N VAL A 91 18.27 0.59 -5.65
CA VAL A 91 19.51 0.00 -5.15
C VAL A 91 19.61 0.19 -3.65
N GLN A 92 19.41 1.43 -3.20
CA GLN A 92 19.43 1.76 -1.77
C GLN A 92 18.34 0.99 -1.01
N ARG A 93 17.11 0.97 -1.54
CA ARG A 93 16.00 0.21 -0.95
C ARG A 93 16.31 -1.28 -0.82
N ARG A 94 16.96 -1.86 -1.83
CA ARG A 94 17.38 -3.26 -1.79
C ARG A 94 18.43 -3.48 -0.69
N LEU A 95 19.42 -2.60 -0.57
CA LEU A 95 20.44 -2.68 0.46
C LEU A 95 19.85 -2.56 1.88
N GLU A 96 18.91 -1.63 2.07
CA GLU A 96 18.22 -1.45 3.35
C GLU A 96 17.34 -2.64 3.77
N ASN A 97 16.82 -3.37 2.78
CA ASN A 97 15.98 -4.55 3.00
C ASN A 97 16.76 -5.87 2.95
N LEU A 98 18.08 -5.84 2.83
CA LEU A 98 18.87 -7.06 2.96
C LEU A 98 18.67 -7.66 4.36
N PRO A 99 18.61 -9.00 4.46
CA PRO A 99 18.57 -9.67 5.75
C PRO A 99 19.77 -9.23 6.59
N LYS A 100 19.52 -8.90 7.87
CA LYS A 100 20.60 -8.63 8.80
C LYS A 100 21.39 -9.92 9.02
N GLU A 101 22.71 -9.78 9.14
CA GLU A 101 23.55 -10.91 9.53
C GLU A 101 23.14 -11.37 10.93
N ILE A 102 22.75 -12.64 11.03
CA ILE A 102 22.39 -13.27 12.30
C ILE A 102 23.56 -14.17 12.68
N PRO A 103 24.32 -13.85 13.75
CA PRO A 103 25.47 -14.67 14.15
C PRO A 103 25.01 -16.07 14.58
N PHE A 104 25.75 -17.09 14.14
CA PHE A 104 25.46 -18.46 14.50
C PHE A 104 25.72 -18.70 16.00
N THR A 105 24.73 -19.23 16.69
CA THR A 105 24.79 -19.48 18.15
C THR A 105 24.98 -20.93 18.53
N GLY A 106 25.07 -21.85 17.57
CA GLY A 106 24.99 -23.29 17.83
C GLY A 106 23.55 -23.76 18.01
N ASP A 107 23.35 -25.09 17.92
CA ASP A 107 22.03 -25.69 18.16
C ASP A 107 21.61 -25.50 19.61
N ARG A 108 20.49 -24.81 19.81
CA ARG A 108 19.87 -24.52 21.11
C ARG A 108 18.60 -25.33 21.33
N GLY A 109 18.23 -26.21 20.38
CA GLY A 109 17.03 -27.02 20.44
C GLY A 109 15.73 -26.25 20.27
N ILE A 110 15.79 -24.99 19.80
CA ILE A 110 14.63 -24.18 19.54
C ILE A 110 13.89 -24.73 18.31
N ARG A 111 12.59 -24.90 18.40
CA ARG A 111 11.76 -25.42 17.33
C ARG A 111 10.86 -24.31 16.77
N LEU A 112 10.43 -24.46 15.52
CA LEU A 112 9.53 -23.50 14.89
C LEU A 112 8.18 -23.38 15.64
N CYS A 113 7.76 -24.45 16.34
CA CYS A 113 6.58 -24.40 17.21
C CYS A 113 6.77 -23.50 18.43
N ASP A 114 8.00 -23.28 18.89
CA ASP A 114 8.29 -22.40 20.02
C ASP A 114 8.22 -20.93 19.58
N VAL A 115 8.66 -20.64 18.35
CA VAL A 115 8.43 -19.34 17.71
C VAL A 115 6.94 -19.05 17.56
N ARG A 116 6.16 -20.02 17.09
CA ARG A 116 4.71 -19.89 16.97
C ARG A 116 4.02 -19.64 18.32
N LYS A 117 4.51 -20.22 19.39
CA LYS A 117 4.00 -20.01 20.77
C LYS A 117 4.45 -18.68 21.37
N GLY A 118 5.38 -17.97 20.73
CA GLY A 118 5.95 -16.71 21.22
C GLY A 118 6.97 -16.87 22.34
N THR A 119 7.48 -18.09 22.61
CA THR A 119 8.52 -18.33 23.62
C THR A 119 9.93 -18.01 23.12
N HIS A 120 10.11 -17.99 21.79
CA HIS A 120 11.34 -17.63 21.11
C HIS A 120 11.05 -16.79 19.89
N THR A 121 12.03 -15.97 19.47
CA THR A 121 11.92 -15.16 18.26
C THR A 121 12.34 -15.96 17.02
N MET A 122 11.95 -15.48 15.82
CA MET A 122 12.41 -16.07 14.57
C MET A 122 13.92 -15.91 14.42
N GLU A 123 14.49 -14.80 14.87
CA GLU A 123 15.93 -14.54 14.84
C GLU A 123 16.71 -15.55 15.68
N GLU A 124 16.24 -15.87 16.89
CA GLU A 124 16.86 -16.90 17.76
C GLU A 124 16.78 -18.30 17.10
N PHE A 125 15.66 -18.61 16.44
CA PHE A 125 15.51 -19.87 15.72
C PHE A 125 16.48 -19.97 14.54
N ILE A 126 16.63 -18.90 13.75
CA ILE A 126 17.54 -18.86 12.61
C ILE A 126 18.99 -18.90 13.07
N ALA A 127 19.34 -18.23 14.18
CA ALA A 127 20.70 -18.16 14.71
C ALA A 127 21.30 -19.54 15.09
N GLN A 128 20.47 -20.53 15.37
CA GLN A 128 20.92 -21.91 15.65
C GLN A 128 21.07 -22.78 14.40
N MET A 129 20.60 -22.32 13.22
CA MET A 129 20.65 -23.10 11.99
C MET A 129 22.01 -22.95 11.32
N ILE A 130 22.61 -24.05 10.87
CA ILE A 130 23.81 -24.00 10.07
C ILE A 130 23.43 -23.53 8.69
N MET A 131 23.84 -22.32 8.32
CA MET A 131 23.76 -21.85 6.94
C MET A 131 24.89 -22.51 6.16
N ILE A 132 24.59 -23.56 5.40
CA ILE A 132 25.52 -24.10 4.41
C ILE A 132 25.57 -23.07 3.28
N SER A 133 26.64 -22.26 3.25
CA SER A 133 26.90 -21.39 2.11
C SER A 133 27.14 -22.29 0.89
N PRO A 134 26.41 -22.15 -0.24
CA PRO A 134 26.79 -22.85 -1.46
C PRO A 134 28.16 -22.35 -1.88
N ALA A 135 29.09 -23.26 -2.07
CA ALA A 135 30.44 -23.00 -2.56
C ALA A 135 30.42 -22.50 -4.00
#